data_32c691ace1ed318ef28e290dc6a5ec51
#
_entry.id   32c691ace1ed318ef28e290dc6a5ec51
#
_cell.length_a   1.000
_cell.length_b   1.000
_cell.length_c   1.000
_cell.angle_alpha   90.00
_cell.angle_beta   90.00
_cell.angle_gamma   90.00
#
_symmetry.space_group_name_H-M   'P 1'
#
loop_
_entity.id
_entity.type
_entity.pdbx_description
1 polymer ?
#
loop_
_entity_poly.entity_id
_entity_poly.type
_entity_poly.pdbx_seq_one_letter_code
_entity_poly.pdbx_strand_id
1 'polypeptide(L)'
;MNPIPQTQSKDEQVYLSLEGLFEFYGFRKFKMRKFEQYSLYEEYKSFLTSEYVLTFHSPDGKLMALRPDVTLSIVKNTRADESHTDKVFYRENVYRMDRHTKEFREIPQAGVELIGQVDILATLELVRMAKLSLSIIDAHSILCLSHMGFIEGLLSACNVTSADTRSRVLSCIASQNAHDLRDLLGSSIPSNEWMEGLSAVLSSQGSFADTLALARKIAVNDQMNDALDELEVIGNSLSALDMAEGIRLDFTMQNDLSYYNGVLMQGYVEKYPGILLTGGRYDRLLTKFRKNLSAIGFALALGDLNSCYPNRTDYDADVLLLYSPETDAGKVLAKAEALRAEGKRVRLATAVPREFTAKTVIDLREEG
;
A
#
# COMPACT_ATOMS: atom_id res chain seq x y z
N MET A 1 35.59 -1.14 -5.95
CA MET A 1 34.33 -1.83 -6.33
C MET A 1 33.29 -1.56 -5.28
N ASN A 2 32.13 -0.99 -5.63
CA ASN A 2 30.96 -1.04 -4.76
C ASN A 2 30.16 -2.27 -5.18
N PRO A 3 30.21 -3.38 -4.45
CA PRO A 3 29.41 -4.55 -4.76
C PRO A 3 27.96 -4.22 -4.41
N ILE A 4 27.18 -3.73 -5.36
CA ILE A 4 25.72 -3.76 -5.23
C ILE A 4 25.36 -5.24 -5.37
N PRO A 5 24.77 -5.86 -4.31
CA PRO A 5 24.40 -7.26 -4.41
C PRO A 5 23.39 -7.46 -5.54
N GLN A 6 23.75 -8.22 -6.55
CA GLN A 6 22.82 -8.63 -7.63
C GLN A 6 21.75 -9.62 -7.12
N THR A 7 21.78 -9.93 -5.83
CA THR A 7 20.93 -10.92 -5.15
C THR A 7 19.98 -10.30 -4.13
N GLN A 8 19.65 -9.00 -4.30
CA GLN A 8 18.60 -8.43 -3.45
C GLN A 8 17.27 -9.12 -3.74
N SER A 9 16.56 -9.50 -2.68
CA SER A 9 15.19 -9.98 -2.78
C SER A 9 14.28 -8.94 -3.46
N LYS A 10 13.18 -9.37 -4.04
CA LYS A 10 12.28 -8.45 -4.78
C LYS A 10 11.79 -7.32 -3.89
N ASP A 11 11.46 -7.62 -2.63
CA ASP A 11 11.02 -6.62 -1.66
C ASP A 11 12.11 -5.57 -1.37
N GLU A 12 13.39 -5.95 -1.24
CA GLU A 12 14.48 -5.00 -1.05
C GLU A 12 14.68 -4.09 -2.27
N GLN A 13 14.63 -4.65 -3.47
CA GLN A 13 14.71 -3.86 -4.72
C GLN A 13 13.56 -2.85 -4.82
N VAL A 14 12.34 -3.31 -4.52
CA VAL A 14 11.14 -2.47 -4.49
C VAL A 14 11.30 -1.38 -3.44
N TYR A 15 11.75 -1.69 -2.22
CA TYR A 15 11.96 -0.69 -1.17
C TYR A 15 12.93 0.42 -1.60
N LEU A 16 14.08 0.06 -2.19
CA LEU A 16 15.05 1.06 -2.63
C LEU A 16 14.47 1.95 -3.73
N SER A 17 13.72 1.37 -4.65
CA SER A 17 13.08 2.12 -5.73
C SER A 17 11.98 3.05 -5.20
N LEU A 18 11.17 2.60 -4.23
CA LEU A 18 10.15 3.40 -3.57
C LEU A 18 10.76 4.53 -2.74
N GLU A 19 11.83 4.27 -1.97
CA GLU A 19 12.54 5.33 -1.22
C GLU A 19 13.02 6.42 -2.19
N GLY A 20 13.66 6.05 -3.30
CA GLY A 20 14.09 7.00 -4.32
C GLY A 20 12.93 7.79 -4.91
N LEU A 21 11.80 7.14 -5.23
CA LEU A 21 10.59 7.82 -5.71
C LEU A 21 10.10 8.85 -4.69
N PHE A 22 9.96 8.45 -3.42
CA PHE A 22 9.41 9.33 -2.37
C PHE A 22 10.33 10.53 -2.09
N GLU A 23 11.65 10.32 -2.07
CA GLU A 23 12.63 11.41 -1.95
C GLU A 23 12.56 12.39 -3.13
N PHE A 24 12.35 11.91 -4.35
CA PHE A 24 12.16 12.74 -5.55
C PHE A 24 10.94 13.67 -5.43
N TYR A 25 9.90 13.25 -4.69
CA TYR A 25 8.72 14.05 -4.41
C TYR A 25 8.85 14.94 -3.16
N GLY A 26 10.06 15.01 -2.58
CA GLY A 26 10.38 15.86 -1.43
C GLY A 26 9.88 15.31 -0.09
N PHE A 27 9.58 14.02 -0.01
CA PHE A 27 9.25 13.37 1.25
C PHE A 27 10.53 13.03 2.02
N ARG A 28 10.51 13.23 3.33
CA ARG A 28 11.62 12.88 4.23
C ARG A 28 11.36 11.56 4.95
N LYS A 29 12.39 10.78 5.19
CA LYS A 29 12.28 9.51 5.92
C LYS A 29 11.88 9.73 7.37
N PHE A 30 10.80 9.06 7.78
CA PHE A 30 10.34 9.04 9.15
C PHE A 30 10.72 7.69 9.78
N LYS A 31 11.40 7.75 10.95
CA LYS A 31 11.75 6.58 11.75
C LYS A 31 10.97 6.58 13.04
N MET A 32 10.43 5.45 13.42
CA MET A 32 9.64 5.30 14.63
C MET A 32 10.08 4.07 15.43
N ARG A 33 9.59 3.99 16.68
CA ARG A 33 9.83 2.82 17.53
C ARG A 33 8.92 1.67 17.10
N LYS A 34 9.37 0.42 17.32
CA LYS A 34 8.58 -0.78 17.01
C LYS A 34 7.39 -0.97 17.95
N PHE A 35 7.43 -0.34 19.13
CA PHE A 35 6.41 -0.43 20.17
C PHE A 35 6.12 0.95 20.77
N GLU A 36 4.89 1.12 21.20
CA GLU A 36 4.34 2.32 21.83
C GLU A 36 3.57 1.93 23.11
N GLN A 37 3.16 2.89 23.93
CA GLN A 37 2.23 2.62 25.02
C GLN A 37 0.88 2.19 24.47
N TYR A 38 0.29 1.14 25.03
CA TYR A 38 -0.99 0.60 24.57
C TYR A 38 -2.13 1.61 24.61
N SER A 39 -2.09 2.57 25.55
CA SER A 39 -3.09 3.64 25.68
C SER A 39 -3.29 4.44 24.38
N LEU A 40 -2.26 4.60 23.55
CA LEU A 40 -2.41 5.23 22.24
C LEU A 40 -3.40 4.47 21.36
N TYR A 41 -3.26 3.15 21.30
CA TYR A 41 -4.10 2.31 20.45
C TYR A 41 -5.49 2.07 21.04
N GLU A 42 -5.63 2.08 22.36
CA GLU A 42 -6.91 2.01 23.06
C GLU A 42 -7.75 3.25 22.79
N GLU A 43 -7.17 4.44 22.89
CA GLU A 43 -7.83 5.73 22.63
C GLU A 43 -8.31 5.87 21.18
N TYR A 44 -7.54 5.34 20.22
CA TYR A 44 -7.82 5.43 18.78
C TYR A 44 -8.22 4.08 18.15
N LYS A 45 -8.81 3.18 18.95
CA LYS A 45 -9.16 1.82 18.52
C LYS A 45 -10.03 1.78 17.26
N SER A 46 -10.95 2.74 17.11
CA SER A 46 -11.83 2.85 15.93
C SER A 46 -11.10 3.13 14.62
N PHE A 47 -9.83 3.52 14.67
CA PHE A 47 -8.99 3.76 13.49
C PHE A 47 -8.03 2.61 13.18
N LEU A 48 -8.03 1.55 13.99
CA LEU A 48 -7.16 0.40 13.76
C LEU A 48 -7.81 -0.60 12.79
N THR A 49 -7.04 -1.05 11.83
CA THR A 49 -7.47 -2.11 10.89
C THR A 49 -7.62 -3.47 11.58
N SER A 50 -6.97 -3.68 12.73
CA SER A 50 -7.03 -4.91 13.53
C SER A 50 -7.64 -4.61 14.89
N GLU A 51 -8.64 -5.41 15.28
CA GLU A 51 -9.24 -5.35 16.62
C GLU A 51 -8.29 -5.83 17.72
N TYR A 52 -7.31 -6.64 17.34
CA TYR A 52 -6.34 -7.26 18.26
C TYR A 52 -4.99 -6.57 18.14
N VAL A 53 -4.43 -6.22 19.29
CA VAL A 53 -3.13 -5.59 19.43
C VAL A 53 -2.25 -6.47 20.30
N LEU A 54 -1.04 -6.79 19.85
CA LEU A 54 -0.08 -7.57 20.60
C LEU A 54 0.54 -6.70 21.69
N THR A 55 0.36 -7.09 22.96
CA THR A 55 0.80 -6.30 24.11
C THR A 55 1.81 -7.05 24.97
N PHE A 56 2.62 -6.29 25.72
CA PHE A 56 3.58 -6.81 26.70
C PHE A 56 3.83 -5.76 27.80
N HIS A 57 4.39 -6.18 28.93
CA HIS A 57 4.77 -5.25 30.00
C HIS A 57 6.24 -4.85 29.86
N SER A 58 6.50 -3.55 29.97
CA SER A 58 7.87 -3.04 30.13
C SER A 58 8.39 -3.27 31.54
N PRO A 59 9.71 -3.21 31.79
CA PRO A 59 10.29 -3.43 33.11
C PRO A 59 9.78 -2.46 34.19
N ASP A 60 9.30 -1.27 33.80
CA ASP A 60 8.67 -0.25 34.69
C ASP A 60 7.14 -0.46 34.85
N GLY A 61 6.62 -1.61 34.40
CA GLY A 61 5.24 -2.02 34.59
C GLY A 61 4.22 -1.40 33.64
N LYS A 62 4.64 -0.60 32.66
CA LYS A 62 3.72 -0.01 31.67
C LYS A 62 3.29 -1.05 30.65
N LEU A 63 2.01 -1.02 30.26
CA LEU A 63 1.49 -1.83 29.18
C LEU A 63 1.92 -1.21 27.83
N MET A 64 2.72 -1.96 27.10
CA MET A 64 3.23 -1.63 25.79
C MET A 64 2.55 -2.45 24.71
N ALA A 65 2.57 -1.98 23.47
CA ALA A 65 2.03 -2.69 22.32
C ALA A 65 3.03 -2.69 21.17
N LEU A 66 3.13 -3.81 20.47
CA LEU A 66 3.72 -3.83 19.14
C LEU A 66 2.80 -3.07 18.17
N ARG A 67 3.38 -2.24 17.36
CA ARG A 67 2.69 -1.30 16.47
C ARG A 67 1.77 -2.00 15.46
N PRO A 68 0.44 -1.84 15.55
CA PRO A 68 -0.51 -2.37 14.57
C PRO A 68 -0.72 -1.43 13.38
N ASP A 69 -0.31 -0.17 13.53
CA ASP A 69 -0.51 0.91 12.56
C ASP A 69 0.63 1.93 12.61
N VAL A 70 0.99 2.47 11.44
CA VAL A 70 2.07 3.45 11.30
C VAL A 70 1.53 4.88 11.37
N THR A 71 0.39 5.13 10.74
CA THR A 71 -0.21 6.45 10.58
C THR A 71 -0.51 7.11 11.93
N LEU A 72 -1.04 6.35 12.92
CA LEU A 72 -1.27 6.86 14.27
C LEU A 72 0.01 7.41 14.92
N SER A 73 1.12 6.70 14.76
CA SER A 73 2.41 7.15 15.30
C SER A 73 2.92 8.39 14.57
N ILE A 74 2.70 8.50 13.26
CA ILE A 74 3.07 9.69 12.48
C ILE A 74 2.23 10.89 12.90
N VAL A 75 0.89 10.75 12.96
CA VAL A 75 -0.03 11.82 13.37
C VAL A 75 0.26 12.32 14.77
N LYS A 76 0.58 11.42 15.72
CA LYS A 76 1.01 11.77 17.08
C LYS A 76 2.25 12.65 17.08
N ASN A 77 3.23 12.36 16.22
CA ASN A 77 4.56 12.99 16.21
C ASN A 77 4.73 14.06 15.12
N THR A 78 3.72 14.31 14.28
CA THR A 78 3.82 15.34 13.24
C THR A 78 4.04 16.72 13.82
N ARG A 79 4.86 17.51 13.13
CA ARG A 79 5.12 18.92 13.41
C ARG A 79 4.34 19.85 12.48
N ALA A 80 3.46 19.28 11.65
CA ALA A 80 2.61 20.06 10.77
C ALA A 80 1.72 21.03 11.56
N ASP A 81 1.54 22.22 11.02
CA ASP A 81 0.64 23.27 11.48
C ASP A 81 0.02 23.99 10.27
N GLU A 82 -0.69 25.09 10.48
CA GLU A 82 -1.31 25.86 9.40
C GLU A 82 -0.31 26.44 8.39
N SER A 83 0.95 26.59 8.77
CA SER A 83 2.03 27.16 7.95
C SER A 83 3.02 26.14 7.41
N HIS A 84 3.04 24.95 7.97
CA HIS A 84 4.00 23.88 7.65
C HIS A 84 3.33 22.54 7.37
N THR A 85 3.57 22.00 6.19
CA THR A 85 3.12 20.66 5.76
C THR A 85 4.24 19.66 5.98
N ASP A 86 3.97 18.59 6.73
CA ASP A 86 4.86 17.45 6.86
C ASP A 86 4.64 16.48 5.67
N LYS A 87 5.69 16.26 4.88
CA LYS A 87 5.77 15.20 3.87
C LYS A 87 6.72 14.13 4.37
N VAL A 88 6.22 12.96 4.77
CA VAL A 88 7.03 11.89 5.33
C VAL A 88 6.78 10.56 4.63
N PHE A 89 7.85 9.76 4.49
CA PHE A 89 7.74 8.37 4.09
C PHE A 89 8.36 7.44 5.13
N TYR A 90 7.94 6.17 5.10
CA TYR A 90 8.42 5.16 6.04
C TYR A 90 8.64 3.81 5.38
N ARG A 91 9.52 3.02 5.98
CA ARG A 91 9.70 1.59 5.78
C ARG A 91 9.67 0.94 7.15
N GLU A 92 8.54 0.34 7.50
CA GLU A 92 8.30 -0.14 8.85
C GLU A 92 7.45 -1.42 8.85
N ASN A 93 7.56 -2.22 9.89
CA ASN A 93 6.73 -3.39 10.07
C ASN A 93 5.54 -3.06 10.97
N VAL A 94 4.38 -3.59 10.62
CA VAL A 94 3.19 -3.60 11.48
C VAL A 94 2.87 -5.02 11.90
N TYR A 95 2.26 -5.16 13.08
CA TYR A 95 1.97 -6.44 13.70
C TYR A 95 0.46 -6.57 13.84
N ARG A 96 -0.15 -7.43 13.02
CA ARG A 96 -1.60 -7.60 12.96
C ARG A 96 -1.98 -9.06 13.07
N MET A 97 -3.12 -9.32 13.69
CA MET A 97 -3.70 -10.67 13.69
C MET A 97 -4.35 -10.94 12.34
N ASP A 98 -3.99 -12.04 11.71
CA ASP A 98 -4.67 -12.56 10.54
C ASP A 98 -6.07 -13.04 10.93
N ARG A 99 -7.10 -12.61 10.20
CA ARG A 99 -8.51 -12.92 10.55
C ARG A 99 -8.86 -14.39 10.37
N HIS A 100 -8.18 -15.08 9.45
CA HIS A 100 -8.44 -16.49 9.14
C HIS A 100 -7.64 -17.44 10.04
N THR A 101 -6.32 -17.23 10.12
CA THR A 101 -5.43 -18.12 10.91
C THR A 101 -5.45 -17.81 12.39
N LYS A 102 -5.91 -16.60 12.81
CA LYS A 102 -5.83 -16.08 14.18
C LYS A 102 -4.40 -15.97 14.71
N GLU A 103 -3.42 -15.93 13.85
CA GLU A 103 -2.02 -15.75 14.19
C GLU A 103 -1.59 -14.31 13.97
N PHE A 104 -0.68 -13.82 14.80
CA PHE A 104 -0.06 -12.52 14.56
C PHE A 104 0.99 -12.62 13.46
N ARG A 105 0.90 -11.72 12.50
CA ARG A 105 1.87 -11.57 11.41
C ARG A 105 2.61 -10.25 11.51
N GLU A 106 3.89 -10.30 11.20
CA GLU A 106 4.70 -9.14 10.89
C GLU A 106 4.53 -8.80 9.40
N ILE A 107 4.02 -7.61 9.12
CA ILE A 107 3.74 -7.15 7.75
C ILE A 107 4.66 -5.97 7.43
N PRO A 108 5.70 -6.18 6.62
CA PRO A 108 6.52 -5.09 6.12
C PRO A 108 5.69 -4.13 5.27
N GLN A 109 5.79 -2.84 5.56
CA GLN A 109 5.08 -1.78 4.84
C GLN A 109 6.04 -0.68 4.39
N ALA A 110 5.79 -0.12 3.21
CA ALA A 110 6.30 1.17 2.79
C ALA A 110 5.14 2.11 2.54
N GLY A 111 5.25 3.36 2.92
CA GLY A 111 4.16 4.31 2.72
C GLY A 111 4.60 5.75 2.85
N VAL A 112 3.69 6.64 2.47
CA VAL A 112 3.86 8.09 2.54
C VAL A 112 2.67 8.72 3.23
N GLU A 113 2.95 9.79 3.98
CA GLU A 113 1.92 10.61 4.63
C GLU A 113 2.23 12.09 4.38
N LEU A 114 1.23 12.83 3.92
CA LEU A 114 1.23 14.27 3.79
C LEU A 114 0.23 14.83 4.80
N ILE A 115 0.70 15.62 5.76
CA ILE A 115 -0.12 16.17 6.85
C ILE A 115 0.08 17.70 6.86
N GLY A 116 -1.01 18.44 6.81
CA GLY A 116 -1.00 19.91 6.76
C GLY A 116 -2.14 20.44 5.90
N GLN A 117 -1.81 21.22 4.86
CA GLN A 117 -2.77 21.69 3.89
C GLN A 117 -2.83 20.67 2.72
N VAL A 118 -3.98 20.01 2.55
CA VAL A 118 -4.22 19.06 1.45
C VAL A 118 -5.20 19.71 0.46
N ASP A 119 -4.64 20.28 -0.58
CA ASP A 119 -5.38 20.82 -1.73
C ASP A 119 -5.47 19.76 -2.85
N ILE A 120 -6.07 20.15 -3.97
CA ILE A 120 -6.22 19.27 -5.13
C ILE A 120 -4.86 18.86 -5.74
N LEU A 121 -3.85 19.75 -5.72
CA LEU A 121 -2.53 19.43 -6.25
C LEU A 121 -1.81 18.39 -5.37
N ALA A 122 -1.92 18.53 -4.04
CA ALA A 122 -1.40 17.55 -3.11
C ALA A 122 -2.07 16.18 -3.31
N THR A 123 -3.40 16.16 -3.51
CA THR A 123 -4.16 14.94 -3.81
C THR A 123 -3.67 14.30 -5.12
N LEU A 124 -3.52 15.09 -6.19
CA LEU A 124 -3.01 14.63 -7.49
C LEU A 124 -1.60 14.05 -7.39
N GLU A 125 -0.72 14.70 -6.64
CA GLU A 125 0.66 14.25 -6.41
C GLU A 125 0.66 12.87 -5.74
N LEU A 126 -0.18 12.66 -4.70
CA LEU A 126 -0.29 11.40 -3.98
C LEU A 126 -0.90 10.28 -4.85
N VAL A 127 -1.97 10.56 -5.61
CA VAL A 127 -2.57 9.59 -6.53
C VAL A 127 -1.56 9.16 -7.61
N ARG A 128 -0.83 10.13 -8.18
CA ARG A 128 0.23 9.85 -9.14
C ARG A 128 1.34 8.98 -8.54
N MET A 129 1.81 9.32 -7.34
CA MET A 129 2.82 8.54 -6.63
C MET A 129 2.33 7.12 -6.32
N ALA A 130 1.07 6.94 -5.94
CA ALA A 130 0.47 5.62 -5.72
C ALA A 130 0.52 4.77 -6.99
N LYS A 131 0.14 5.33 -8.16
CA LYS A 131 0.22 4.63 -9.45
C LYS A 131 1.67 4.28 -9.82
N LEU A 132 2.62 5.22 -9.67
CA LEU A 132 4.05 4.97 -9.92
C LEU A 132 4.61 3.90 -8.99
N SER A 133 4.22 3.91 -7.71
CA SER A 133 4.64 2.90 -6.73
C SER A 133 4.21 1.49 -7.12
N LEU A 134 2.99 1.34 -7.62
CA LEU A 134 2.50 0.06 -8.15
C LEU A 134 3.28 -0.36 -9.40
N SER A 135 3.56 0.58 -10.31
CA SER A 135 4.30 0.32 -11.56
C SER A 135 5.76 -0.10 -11.32
N ILE A 136 6.38 0.32 -10.20
CA ILE A 136 7.71 -0.18 -9.77
C ILE A 136 7.66 -1.68 -9.45
N ILE A 137 6.52 -2.17 -8.95
CA ILE A 137 6.36 -3.58 -8.58
C ILE A 137 5.99 -4.42 -9.79
N ASP A 138 4.98 -3.95 -10.53
CA ASP A 138 4.48 -4.60 -11.74
C ASP A 138 3.91 -3.57 -12.73
N ALA A 139 4.33 -3.67 -13.99
CA ALA A 139 3.81 -2.81 -15.06
C ALA A 139 2.29 -3.00 -15.25
N HIS A 140 1.79 -4.24 -15.07
CA HIS A 140 0.37 -4.56 -15.13
C HIS A 140 -0.31 -4.33 -13.77
N SER A 141 -0.36 -3.06 -13.37
CA SER A 141 -0.95 -2.64 -12.09
C SER A 141 -2.22 -1.84 -12.31
N ILE A 142 -3.18 -2.02 -11.40
CA ILE A 142 -4.45 -1.28 -11.39
C ILE A 142 -4.51 -0.46 -10.10
N LEU A 143 -4.83 0.83 -10.26
CA LEU A 143 -5.16 1.72 -9.16
C LEU A 143 -6.66 2.05 -9.25
N CYS A 144 -7.42 1.55 -8.28
CA CYS A 144 -8.83 1.91 -8.11
C CYS A 144 -8.95 3.15 -7.22
N LEU A 145 -9.75 4.09 -7.66
CA LEU A 145 -10.10 5.30 -6.93
C LEU A 145 -11.58 5.29 -6.57
N SER A 146 -11.91 5.87 -5.43
CA SER A 146 -13.27 6.16 -4.99
C SER A 146 -13.26 7.50 -4.26
N HIS A 147 -14.45 7.96 -3.86
CA HIS A 147 -14.56 9.19 -3.07
C HIS A 147 -15.62 9.05 -1.99
N MET A 148 -15.22 9.25 -0.73
CA MET A 148 -16.14 9.09 0.41
C MET A 148 -17.29 10.10 0.40
N GLY A 149 -17.08 11.30 -0.14
CA GLY A 149 -18.14 12.29 -0.33
C GLY A 149 -19.28 11.78 -1.21
N PHE A 150 -18.99 11.01 -2.26
CA PHE A 150 -20.03 10.40 -3.09
C PHE A 150 -20.86 9.37 -2.31
N ILE A 151 -20.22 8.50 -1.55
CA ILE A 151 -20.91 7.50 -0.71
C ILE A 151 -21.74 8.16 0.41
N GLU A 152 -21.19 9.17 1.08
CA GLU A 152 -21.91 9.94 2.11
C GLU A 152 -23.11 10.68 1.52
N GLY A 153 -22.94 11.30 0.33
CA GLY A 153 -24.02 11.95 -0.40
C GLY A 153 -25.12 10.98 -0.82
N LEU A 154 -24.76 9.76 -1.23
CA LEU A 154 -25.70 8.68 -1.54
C LEU A 154 -26.51 8.27 -0.28
N LEU A 155 -25.84 8.04 0.84
CA LEU A 155 -26.49 7.72 2.11
C LEU A 155 -27.46 8.84 2.56
N SER A 156 -27.03 10.09 2.39
CA SER A 156 -27.87 11.28 2.68
C SER A 156 -29.10 11.36 1.77
N ALA A 157 -28.93 11.13 0.46
CA ALA A 157 -30.03 11.13 -0.51
C ALA A 157 -31.10 10.08 -0.20
N CYS A 158 -30.69 8.96 0.40
CA CYS A 158 -31.57 7.88 0.84
C CYS A 158 -32.00 7.99 2.30
N ASN A 159 -31.77 9.13 2.99
CA ASN A 159 -32.13 9.34 4.40
C ASN A 159 -31.59 8.25 5.36
N VAL A 160 -30.42 7.68 5.08
CA VAL A 160 -29.80 6.64 5.91
C VAL A 160 -29.10 7.30 7.11
N THR A 161 -29.77 7.33 8.27
CA THR A 161 -29.30 8.01 9.49
C THR A 161 -28.82 7.04 10.57
N SER A 162 -29.38 5.82 10.64
CA SER A 162 -29.00 4.87 11.69
C SER A 162 -27.67 4.17 11.35
N ALA A 163 -26.83 3.94 12.36
CA ALA A 163 -25.53 3.27 12.18
C ALA A 163 -25.69 1.82 11.65
N ASP A 164 -26.73 1.11 12.10
CA ASP A 164 -27.01 -0.26 11.64
C ASP A 164 -27.40 -0.28 10.16
N THR A 165 -28.38 0.54 9.76
CA THR A 165 -28.80 0.65 8.35
C THR A 165 -27.64 1.08 7.47
N ARG A 166 -26.82 2.03 7.92
CA ARG A 166 -25.60 2.47 7.22
C ARG A 166 -24.65 1.31 6.97
N SER A 167 -24.33 0.52 7.99
CA SER A 167 -23.44 -0.65 7.86
C SER A 167 -23.98 -1.66 6.86
N ARG A 168 -25.29 -1.93 6.90
CA ARG A 168 -25.93 -2.87 5.96
C ARG A 168 -25.94 -2.35 4.53
N VAL A 169 -26.25 -1.06 4.31
CA VAL A 169 -26.19 -0.42 2.98
C VAL A 169 -24.77 -0.51 2.41
N LEU A 170 -23.78 -0.18 3.21
CA LEU A 170 -22.36 -0.28 2.77
C LEU A 170 -21.97 -1.72 2.43
N SER A 171 -22.43 -2.69 3.20
CA SER A 171 -22.20 -4.12 2.89
C SER A 171 -22.86 -4.54 1.56
N CYS A 172 -24.08 -4.06 1.28
CA CYS A 172 -24.75 -4.30 0.00
C CYS A 172 -24.00 -3.64 -1.18
N ILE A 173 -23.52 -2.40 -0.99
CA ILE A 173 -22.70 -1.69 -2.00
C ILE A 173 -21.45 -2.50 -2.29
N ALA A 174 -20.72 -2.89 -1.26
CA ALA A 174 -19.46 -3.62 -1.37
C ALA A 174 -19.60 -5.01 -2.01
N SER A 175 -20.71 -5.69 -1.76
CA SER A 175 -21.03 -6.98 -2.38
C SER A 175 -21.76 -6.85 -3.72
N GLN A 176 -21.98 -5.63 -4.21
CA GLN A 176 -22.76 -5.32 -5.44
C GLN A 176 -24.17 -5.96 -5.43
N ASN A 177 -24.75 -6.12 -4.22
CA ASN A 177 -26.07 -6.72 -4.06
C ASN A 177 -27.17 -5.67 -4.22
N ALA A 178 -27.51 -5.37 -5.48
CA ALA A 178 -28.53 -4.39 -5.81
C ALA A 178 -29.94 -4.77 -5.34
N HIS A 179 -30.26 -6.07 -5.20
CA HIS A 179 -31.56 -6.54 -4.72
C HIS A 179 -31.75 -6.19 -3.25
N ASP A 180 -30.85 -6.65 -2.37
CA ASP A 180 -30.92 -6.36 -0.94
C ASP A 180 -30.78 -4.86 -0.66
N LEU A 181 -29.98 -4.14 -1.49
CA LEU A 181 -29.84 -2.69 -1.40
C LEU A 181 -31.19 -1.99 -1.70
N ARG A 182 -31.92 -2.43 -2.71
CA ARG A 182 -33.26 -1.92 -3.04
C ARG A 182 -34.25 -2.15 -1.90
N ASP A 183 -34.27 -3.38 -1.37
CA ASP A 183 -35.17 -3.74 -0.27
C ASP A 183 -34.87 -2.95 1.01
N LEU A 184 -33.59 -2.78 1.31
CA LEU A 184 -33.11 -2.06 2.48
C LEU A 184 -33.43 -0.55 2.43
N LEU A 185 -33.30 0.06 1.26
CA LEU A 185 -33.60 1.49 1.06
C LEU A 185 -35.11 1.74 0.91
N GLY A 186 -35.87 0.82 0.34
CA GLY A 186 -37.35 0.86 0.26
C GLY A 186 -37.87 2.15 -0.34
N SER A 187 -38.74 2.87 0.39
CA SER A 187 -39.33 4.13 -0.03
C SER A 187 -38.37 5.33 -0.02
N SER A 188 -37.17 5.17 0.50
CA SER A 188 -36.13 6.23 0.51
C SER A 188 -35.36 6.34 -0.81
N ILE A 189 -35.60 5.45 -1.77
CA ILE A 189 -35.00 5.51 -3.11
C ILE A 189 -35.59 6.71 -3.87
N PRO A 190 -34.77 7.62 -4.44
CA PRO A 190 -35.24 8.79 -5.19
C PRO A 190 -36.17 8.42 -6.36
N SER A 191 -35.79 7.43 -7.18
CA SER A 191 -36.63 6.86 -8.24
C SER A 191 -36.13 5.46 -8.66
N ASN A 192 -36.91 4.73 -9.46
CA ASN A 192 -36.48 3.45 -10.01
C ASN A 192 -35.31 3.62 -10.97
N GLU A 193 -35.33 4.65 -11.84
CA GLU A 193 -34.27 4.99 -12.77
C GLU A 193 -32.95 5.31 -12.03
N TRP A 194 -33.06 6.00 -10.90
CA TRP A 194 -31.92 6.28 -10.02
C TRP A 194 -31.29 4.99 -9.48
N MET A 195 -32.11 4.05 -9.03
CA MET A 195 -31.63 2.76 -8.51
C MET A 195 -31.01 1.89 -9.60
N GLU A 196 -31.55 1.91 -10.82
CA GLU A 196 -30.92 1.25 -11.97
C GLU A 196 -29.59 1.89 -12.33
N GLY A 197 -29.51 3.22 -12.31
CA GLY A 197 -28.28 3.96 -12.49
C GLY A 197 -27.24 3.65 -11.42
N LEU A 198 -27.65 3.54 -10.14
CA LEU A 198 -26.77 3.14 -9.06
C LEU A 198 -26.23 1.71 -9.28
N SER A 199 -27.09 0.77 -9.67
CA SER A 199 -26.66 -0.60 -9.99
C SER A 199 -25.65 -0.62 -11.13
N ALA A 200 -25.84 0.21 -12.15
CA ALA A 200 -24.89 0.35 -13.27
C ALA A 200 -23.55 0.93 -12.83
N VAL A 201 -23.54 1.92 -11.92
CA VAL A 201 -22.31 2.48 -11.33
C VAL A 201 -21.55 1.43 -10.54
N LEU A 202 -22.25 0.69 -9.65
CA LEU A 202 -21.63 -0.31 -8.77
C LEU A 202 -21.08 -1.53 -9.53
N SER A 203 -21.68 -1.89 -10.68
CA SER A 203 -21.23 -3.00 -11.51
C SER A 203 -20.33 -2.58 -12.68
N SER A 204 -19.95 -1.31 -12.76
CA SER A 204 -19.16 -0.77 -13.89
C SER A 204 -17.78 -1.43 -13.97
N GLN A 205 -17.46 -1.95 -15.16
CA GLN A 205 -16.13 -2.43 -15.55
C GLN A 205 -15.49 -1.49 -16.59
N GLY A 206 -16.12 -0.33 -16.82
CA GLY A 206 -15.70 0.64 -17.82
C GLY A 206 -14.39 1.38 -17.48
N SER A 207 -14.03 2.31 -18.36
CA SER A 207 -12.93 3.23 -18.10
C SER A 207 -13.27 4.17 -16.92
N PHE A 208 -12.27 4.88 -16.42
CA PHE A 208 -12.48 5.93 -15.42
C PHE A 208 -13.57 6.93 -15.85
N ALA A 209 -13.47 7.42 -17.10
CA ALA A 209 -14.42 8.39 -17.65
C ALA A 209 -15.84 7.82 -17.82
N ASP A 210 -15.97 6.56 -18.25
CA ASP A 210 -17.28 5.92 -18.41
C ASP A 210 -17.99 5.78 -17.05
N THR A 211 -17.27 5.30 -16.03
CA THR A 211 -17.83 5.16 -14.66
C THR A 211 -18.17 6.53 -14.06
N LEU A 212 -17.32 7.55 -14.26
CA LEU A 212 -17.60 8.91 -13.84
C LEU A 212 -18.90 9.46 -14.49
N ALA A 213 -19.05 9.23 -15.80
CA ALA A 213 -20.25 9.65 -16.53
C ALA A 213 -21.54 8.94 -16.04
N LEU A 214 -21.45 7.67 -15.65
CA LEU A 214 -22.56 6.95 -15.01
C LEU A 214 -22.90 7.54 -13.64
N ALA A 215 -21.88 7.80 -12.79
CA ALA A 215 -22.06 8.37 -11.46
C ALA A 215 -22.69 9.78 -11.50
N ARG A 216 -22.31 10.60 -12.51
CA ARG A 216 -22.91 11.92 -12.73
C ARG A 216 -24.41 11.87 -12.96
N LYS A 217 -24.94 10.84 -13.64
CA LYS A 217 -26.38 10.70 -13.91
C LYS A 217 -27.21 10.48 -12.66
N ILE A 218 -26.61 9.96 -11.59
CA ILE A 218 -27.30 9.64 -10.34
C ILE A 218 -26.94 10.61 -9.20
N ALA A 219 -26.10 11.60 -9.44
CA ALA A 219 -25.77 12.62 -8.45
C ALA A 219 -26.97 13.55 -8.23
N VAL A 220 -27.50 13.55 -7.01
CA VAL A 220 -28.75 14.27 -6.65
C VAL A 220 -28.56 15.34 -5.58
N ASN A 221 -27.33 15.54 -5.09
CA ASN A 221 -26.99 16.58 -4.13
C ASN A 221 -25.57 17.12 -4.35
N ASP A 222 -25.28 18.26 -3.71
CA ASP A 222 -24.00 18.96 -3.85
C ASP A 222 -22.84 18.09 -3.38
N GLN A 223 -22.98 17.32 -2.30
CA GLN A 223 -21.94 16.46 -1.78
C GLN A 223 -21.48 15.39 -2.79
N MET A 224 -22.43 14.80 -3.54
CA MET A 224 -22.09 13.87 -4.63
C MET A 224 -21.40 14.60 -5.77
N ASN A 225 -21.90 15.78 -6.14
CA ASN A 225 -21.34 16.57 -7.24
C ASN A 225 -19.91 17.04 -6.93
N ASP A 226 -19.66 17.59 -5.75
CA ASP A 226 -18.32 18.03 -5.32
C ASP A 226 -17.32 16.87 -5.36
N ALA A 227 -17.72 15.68 -4.91
CA ALA A 227 -16.90 14.48 -4.96
C ALA A 227 -16.57 14.06 -6.40
N LEU A 228 -17.54 14.15 -7.31
CA LEU A 228 -17.33 13.83 -8.72
C LEU A 228 -16.49 14.89 -9.44
N ASP A 229 -16.61 16.16 -9.05
CA ASP A 229 -15.78 17.25 -9.57
C ASP A 229 -14.29 17.03 -9.20
N GLU A 230 -14.01 16.67 -7.95
CA GLU A 230 -12.64 16.33 -7.54
C GLU A 230 -12.10 15.12 -8.33
N LEU A 231 -12.90 14.06 -8.48
CA LEU A 231 -12.51 12.89 -9.29
C LEU A 231 -12.30 13.24 -10.77
N GLU A 232 -13.12 14.13 -11.34
CA GLU A 232 -12.96 14.58 -12.72
C GLU A 232 -11.66 15.34 -12.94
N VAL A 233 -11.30 16.24 -12.02
CA VAL A 233 -10.00 16.93 -12.05
C VAL A 233 -8.86 15.94 -11.98
N ILE A 234 -8.95 14.93 -11.10
CA ILE A 234 -7.94 13.87 -10.98
C ILE A 234 -7.82 13.08 -12.29
N GLY A 235 -8.93 12.59 -12.83
CA GLY A 235 -8.94 11.80 -14.06
C GLY A 235 -8.39 12.56 -15.26
N ASN A 236 -8.80 13.82 -15.45
CA ASN A 236 -8.33 14.69 -16.54
C ASN A 236 -6.83 14.99 -16.41
N SER A 237 -6.34 15.25 -15.20
CA SER A 237 -4.92 15.53 -14.95
C SER A 237 -4.04 14.30 -15.21
N LEU A 238 -4.48 13.11 -14.80
CA LEU A 238 -3.75 11.87 -15.06
C LEU A 238 -3.76 11.51 -16.56
N SER A 239 -4.86 11.78 -17.26
CA SER A 239 -4.95 11.59 -18.71
C SER A 239 -4.01 12.53 -19.46
N ALA A 240 -3.90 13.79 -19.04
CA ALA A 240 -2.96 14.76 -19.62
C ALA A 240 -1.47 14.39 -19.43
N LEU A 241 -1.19 13.49 -18.46
CA LEU A 241 0.15 12.96 -18.19
C LEU A 241 0.38 11.56 -18.80
N ASP A 242 -0.51 11.08 -19.67
CA ASP A 242 -0.51 9.72 -20.24
C ASP A 242 -0.52 8.61 -19.18
N MET A 243 -1.14 8.87 -18.02
CA MET A 243 -1.19 7.95 -16.89
C MET A 243 -2.59 7.35 -16.63
N ALA A 244 -3.53 7.51 -17.56
CA ALA A 244 -4.90 7.00 -17.39
C ALA A 244 -4.99 5.45 -17.43
N GLU A 245 -4.00 4.79 -18.06
CA GLU A 245 -3.99 3.33 -18.14
C GLU A 245 -3.85 2.67 -16.76
N GLY A 246 -4.71 1.69 -16.52
CA GLY A 246 -4.74 0.98 -15.24
C GLY A 246 -5.31 1.80 -14.08
N ILE A 247 -5.96 2.94 -14.33
CA ILE A 247 -6.72 3.68 -13.32
C ILE A 247 -8.21 3.46 -13.54
N ARG A 248 -8.94 3.14 -12.47
CA ARG A 248 -10.38 2.83 -12.48
C ARG A 248 -11.11 3.60 -11.39
N LEU A 249 -12.40 3.87 -11.59
CA LEU A 249 -13.30 4.23 -10.50
C LEU A 249 -14.02 2.99 -10.00
N ASP A 250 -14.05 2.82 -8.67
CA ASP A 250 -14.75 1.73 -8.02
C ASP A 250 -15.39 2.21 -6.72
N PHE A 251 -16.71 2.44 -6.76
CA PHE A 251 -17.48 2.89 -5.60
C PHE A 251 -17.88 1.75 -4.66
N THR A 252 -17.49 0.52 -4.96
CA THR A 252 -17.73 -0.65 -4.10
C THR A 252 -16.60 -0.92 -3.11
N MET A 253 -15.52 -0.16 -3.20
CA MET A 253 -14.37 -0.32 -2.31
C MET A 253 -14.78 -0.25 -0.84
N GLN A 254 -14.51 -1.35 -0.12
CA GLN A 254 -14.75 -1.40 1.31
C GLN A 254 -13.64 -0.66 2.04
N ASN A 255 -14.02 0.46 2.66
CA ASN A 255 -13.14 1.15 3.57
C ASN A 255 -13.95 1.65 4.78
N ASP A 256 -13.27 1.78 5.90
CA ASP A 256 -13.88 2.32 7.09
C ASP A 256 -14.21 3.80 6.90
N LEU A 257 -15.51 4.10 6.75
CA LEU A 257 -16.04 5.46 6.64
C LEU A 257 -15.70 6.33 7.86
N SER A 258 -15.34 5.72 8.98
CA SER A 258 -14.91 6.46 10.16
C SER A 258 -13.49 7.02 9.99
N TYR A 259 -12.69 6.37 9.15
CA TYR A 259 -11.28 6.73 8.91
C TYR A 259 -11.14 7.76 7.78
N TYR A 260 -11.67 7.46 6.59
CA TYR A 260 -11.49 8.27 5.37
C TYR A 260 -12.64 9.25 5.15
N ASN A 261 -12.36 10.41 4.53
CA ASN A 261 -13.34 11.46 4.27
C ASN A 261 -13.25 12.13 2.89
N GLY A 262 -12.35 11.71 2.03
CA GLY A 262 -12.17 12.21 0.67
C GLY A 262 -11.86 11.09 -0.31
N VAL A 263 -10.89 11.32 -1.20
CA VAL A 263 -10.40 10.31 -2.16
C VAL A 263 -9.89 9.07 -1.44
N LEU A 264 -10.22 7.90 -1.99
CA LEU A 264 -9.73 6.60 -1.59
C LEU A 264 -8.89 5.97 -2.70
N MET A 265 -7.91 5.16 -2.32
CA MET A 265 -6.99 4.47 -3.20
C MET A 265 -6.87 3.01 -2.80
N GLN A 266 -7.03 2.07 -3.75
CA GLN A 266 -6.65 0.68 -3.61
C GLN A 266 -5.86 0.24 -4.84
N GLY A 267 -4.74 -0.41 -4.62
CA GLY A 267 -3.83 -0.83 -5.68
C GLY A 267 -3.67 -2.34 -5.76
N TYR A 268 -3.64 -2.84 -6.98
CA TYR A 268 -3.53 -4.25 -7.32
C TYR A 268 -2.43 -4.46 -8.34
N VAL A 269 -1.76 -5.61 -8.26
CA VAL A 269 -0.78 -6.07 -9.25
C VAL A 269 -1.07 -7.53 -9.61
N GLU A 270 -0.70 -7.93 -10.82
CA GLU A 270 -1.16 -9.19 -11.41
C GLU A 270 -0.85 -10.43 -10.56
N LYS A 271 0.36 -10.53 -10.01
CA LYS A 271 0.82 -11.74 -9.31
C LYS A 271 0.56 -11.74 -7.81
N TYR A 272 0.11 -10.62 -7.24
CA TYR A 272 -0.14 -10.52 -5.80
C TYR A 272 -1.63 -10.70 -5.51
N PRO A 273 -2.02 -11.69 -4.69
CA PRO A 273 -3.41 -11.93 -4.38
C PRO A 273 -3.96 -10.87 -3.43
N GLY A 274 -4.88 -10.03 -3.91
CA GLY A 274 -5.56 -9.03 -3.10
C GLY A 274 -4.99 -7.63 -3.19
N ILE A 275 -5.29 -6.81 -2.19
CA ILE A 275 -4.96 -5.40 -2.17
C ILE A 275 -3.51 -5.22 -1.70
N LEU A 276 -2.68 -4.67 -2.56
CA LEU A 276 -1.27 -4.40 -2.26
C LEU A 276 -1.07 -3.00 -1.68
N LEU A 277 -1.82 -2.00 -2.21
CA LEU A 277 -1.76 -0.60 -1.79
C LEU A 277 -3.12 -0.18 -1.25
N THR A 278 -3.13 0.50 -0.10
CA THR A 278 -4.32 1.17 0.45
C THR A 278 -3.97 2.57 0.87
N GLY A 279 -4.89 3.52 0.66
CA GLY A 279 -4.68 4.90 1.06
C GLY A 279 -5.91 5.78 0.84
N GLY A 280 -5.76 7.06 1.13
CA GLY A 280 -6.79 8.06 0.97
C GLY A 280 -6.64 9.25 1.89
N ARG A 281 -7.61 10.16 1.83
CA ARG A 281 -7.70 11.34 2.69
C ARG A 281 -8.37 11.00 4.03
N TYR A 282 -7.73 11.41 5.16
CA TYR A 282 -8.15 10.98 6.50
C TYR A 282 -8.11 12.12 7.54
N ASP A 283 -8.67 13.28 7.23
CA ASP A 283 -8.70 14.47 8.11
C ASP A 283 -9.38 14.18 9.46
N ARG A 284 -10.35 13.26 9.48
CA ARG A 284 -11.08 12.86 10.69
C ARG A 284 -10.16 12.34 11.81
N LEU A 285 -9.07 11.65 11.44
CA LEU A 285 -8.09 11.19 12.41
C LEU A 285 -7.39 12.37 13.09
N LEU A 286 -7.01 13.41 12.33
CA LEU A 286 -6.35 14.60 12.88
C LEU A 286 -7.27 15.36 13.82
N THR A 287 -8.55 15.47 13.50
CA THR A 287 -9.56 16.08 14.37
C THR A 287 -9.62 15.38 15.75
N LYS A 288 -9.51 14.04 15.80
CA LYS A 288 -9.43 13.29 17.05
C LYS A 288 -8.16 13.63 17.85
N PHE A 289 -7.04 13.88 17.18
CA PHE A 289 -5.81 14.39 17.80
C PHE A 289 -5.87 15.89 18.10
N ARG A 290 -7.05 16.53 17.99
CA ARG A 290 -7.25 17.99 18.19
C ARG A 290 -6.38 18.86 17.28
N LYS A 291 -6.08 18.37 16.09
CA LYS A 291 -5.32 19.09 15.06
C LYS A 291 -6.29 19.50 13.95
N ASN A 292 -6.41 20.79 13.68
CA ASN A 292 -7.21 21.35 12.60
C ASN A 292 -6.40 21.34 11.29
N LEU A 293 -6.08 20.14 10.81
CA LEU A 293 -5.26 19.90 9.64
C LEU A 293 -5.92 18.84 8.75
N SER A 294 -5.49 18.78 7.51
CA SER A 294 -5.85 17.72 6.57
C SER A 294 -4.71 16.72 6.42
N ALA A 295 -5.03 15.50 6.00
CA ALA A 295 -4.04 14.49 5.73
C ALA A 295 -4.45 13.53 4.62
N ILE A 296 -3.47 13.14 3.81
CA ILE A 296 -3.59 12.12 2.76
C ILE A 296 -2.33 11.27 2.71
N GLY A 297 -2.48 9.97 2.52
CA GLY A 297 -1.36 9.06 2.43
C GLY A 297 -1.74 7.71 1.85
N PHE A 298 -0.74 6.86 1.63
CA PHE A 298 -0.94 5.47 1.25
C PHE A 298 0.15 4.56 1.80
N ALA A 299 -0.16 3.28 1.91
CA ALA A 299 0.76 2.22 2.32
C ALA A 299 0.70 1.03 1.36
N LEU A 300 1.87 0.43 1.10
CA LEU A 300 2.01 -0.84 0.39
C LEU A 300 2.39 -1.93 1.39
N ALA A 301 1.68 -3.06 1.36
CA ALA A 301 1.98 -4.26 2.15
C ALA A 301 2.91 -5.18 1.33
N LEU A 302 4.19 -5.25 1.69
CA LEU A 302 5.22 -5.88 0.87
C LEU A 302 5.65 -7.28 1.37
N GLY A 303 4.99 -7.81 2.41
CA GLY A 303 5.41 -9.04 3.09
C GLY A 303 5.48 -10.29 2.19
N ASP A 304 4.55 -10.43 1.27
CA ASP A 304 4.45 -11.61 0.41
C ASP A 304 5.05 -11.41 -1.00
N LEU A 305 5.70 -10.26 -1.26
CA LEU A 305 6.25 -9.95 -2.59
C LEU A 305 7.26 -10.97 -3.07
N ASN A 306 8.15 -11.46 -2.20
CA ASN A 306 9.16 -12.44 -2.58
C ASN A 306 8.56 -13.78 -3.01
N SER A 307 7.43 -14.15 -2.43
CA SER A 307 6.69 -15.36 -2.82
C SER A 307 6.00 -15.20 -4.17
N CYS A 308 5.46 -14.01 -4.44
CA CYS A 308 4.75 -13.70 -5.69
C CYS A 308 5.70 -13.41 -6.85
N TYR A 309 6.86 -12.82 -6.54
CA TYR A 309 7.90 -12.45 -7.52
C TYR A 309 9.24 -13.07 -7.10
N PRO A 310 9.38 -14.39 -7.12
CA PRO A 310 10.61 -15.04 -6.68
C PRO A 310 11.78 -14.60 -7.56
N ASN A 311 12.79 -14.02 -6.95
CA ASN A 311 14.08 -13.79 -7.59
C ASN A 311 14.77 -15.14 -7.70
N ARG A 312 14.42 -15.95 -8.69
CA ARG A 312 15.16 -17.15 -9.02
C ARG A 312 16.48 -16.74 -9.66
N THR A 313 17.49 -16.57 -8.85
CA THR A 313 18.79 -17.00 -9.31
C THR A 313 18.75 -18.52 -9.29
N ASP A 314 18.71 -19.16 -10.46
CA ASP A 314 18.70 -20.62 -10.58
C ASP A 314 19.91 -21.28 -9.90
N TYR A 315 20.84 -20.46 -9.37
CA TYR A 315 22.10 -20.87 -8.79
C TYR A 315 22.45 -20.05 -7.54
N ASP A 316 23.03 -20.70 -6.54
CA ASP A 316 23.54 -20.04 -5.32
C ASP A 316 24.80 -19.20 -5.61
N ALA A 317 25.58 -19.59 -6.62
CA ALA A 317 26.69 -18.80 -7.18
C ALA A 317 26.78 -18.96 -8.69
N ASP A 318 27.40 -17.98 -9.37
CA ASP A 318 27.66 -18.08 -10.80
C ASP A 318 28.82 -19.05 -11.07
N VAL A 319 29.82 -19.08 -10.16
CA VAL A 319 30.96 -19.98 -10.25
C VAL A 319 31.26 -20.63 -8.89
N LEU A 320 31.34 -21.95 -8.88
CA LEU A 320 31.95 -22.73 -7.80
C LEU A 320 33.39 -23.07 -8.24
N LEU A 321 34.36 -22.58 -7.50
CA LEU A 321 35.78 -22.82 -7.78
C LEU A 321 36.28 -23.83 -6.74
N LEU A 322 36.61 -25.04 -7.21
CA LEU A 322 37.10 -26.11 -6.37
C LEU A 322 38.64 -26.06 -6.28
N TYR A 323 39.17 -26.23 -5.10
CA TYR A 323 40.60 -26.27 -4.83
C TYR A 323 40.94 -27.39 -3.82
N SER A 324 42.19 -27.79 -3.76
CA SER A 324 42.70 -28.71 -2.73
C SER A 324 43.69 -27.99 -1.81
N PRO A 325 44.08 -28.57 -0.64
CA PRO A 325 45.12 -28.00 0.19
C PRO A 325 46.47 -27.84 -0.49
N GLU A 326 46.74 -28.63 -1.54
CA GLU A 326 47.93 -28.60 -2.34
C GLU A 326 47.93 -27.57 -3.45
N THR A 327 46.76 -27.04 -3.80
CA THR A 327 46.61 -26.01 -4.85
C THR A 327 47.22 -24.69 -4.38
N ASP A 328 47.97 -24.03 -5.24
CA ASP A 328 48.57 -22.73 -4.96
C ASP A 328 47.47 -21.69 -4.60
N ALA A 329 47.46 -21.25 -3.36
CA ALA A 329 46.46 -20.31 -2.84
C ALA A 329 46.47 -18.96 -3.60
N GLY A 330 47.63 -18.51 -4.08
CA GLY A 330 47.74 -17.28 -4.85
C GLY A 330 47.06 -17.38 -6.21
N LYS A 331 47.21 -18.53 -6.89
CA LYS A 331 46.52 -18.80 -8.17
C LYS A 331 44.99 -18.88 -7.96
N VAL A 332 44.52 -19.57 -6.90
CA VAL A 332 43.12 -19.69 -6.59
C VAL A 332 42.49 -18.33 -6.33
N LEU A 333 43.13 -17.50 -5.50
CA LEU A 333 42.65 -16.15 -5.22
C LEU A 333 42.69 -15.25 -6.44
N ALA A 334 43.74 -15.26 -7.22
CA ALA A 334 43.84 -14.47 -8.45
C ALA A 334 42.72 -14.83 -9.44
N LYS A 335 42.44 -16.13 -9.61
CA LYS A 335 41.32 -16.60 -10.46
C LYS A 335 39.97 -16.14 -9.95
N ALA A 336 39.74 -16.26 -8.61
CA ALA A 336 38.51 -15.81 -7.99
C ALA A 336 38.30 -14.31 -8.14
N GLU A 337 39.36 -13.49 -7.92
CA GLU A 337 39.27 -12.03 -8.06
C GLU A 337 39.05 -11.60 -9.51
N ALA A 338 39.66 -12.28 -10.49
CA ALA A 338 39.40 -12.01 -11.90
C ALA A 338 37.91 -12.25 -12.24
N LEU A 339 37.33 -13.37 -11.79
CA LEU A 339 35.93 -13.68 -12.00
C LEU A 339 34.99 -12.70 -11.26
N ARG A 340 35.35 -12.27 -10.05
CA ARG A 340 34.61 -11.24 -9.29
C ARG A 340 34.67 -9.88 -9.97
N ALA A 341 35.81 -9.54 -10.59
CA ALA A 341 35.95 -8.32 -11.38
C ALA A 341 35.05 -8.30 -12.62
N GLU A 342 34.72 -9.49 -13.16
CA GLU A 342 33.71 -9.66 -14.22
C GLU A 342 32.27 -9.58 -13.69
N GLY A 343 32.06 -9.33 -12.39
CA GLY A 343 30.74 -9.24 -11.76
C GLY A 343 30.12 -10.59 -11.37
N LYS A 344 30.88 -11.70 -11.43
CA LYS A 344 30.40 -13.03 -11.08
C LYS A 344 30.46 -13.27 -9.57
N ARG A 345 29.44 -13.96 -9.03
CA ARG A 345 29.45 -14.49 -7.66
C ARG A 345 30.29 -15.75 -7.63
N VAL A 346 31.40 -15.72 -6.89
CA VAL A 346 32.35 -16.84 -6.83
C VAL A 346 32.42 -17.41 -5.44
N ARG A 347 32.11 -18.70 -5.30
CA ARG A 347 32.32 -19.47 -4.08
C ARG A 347 33.54 -20.36 -4.23
N LEU A 348 34.41 -20.34 -3.22
CA LEU A 348 35.54 -21.26 -3.09
C LEU A 348 35.13 -22.43 -2.20
N ALA A 349 35.47 -23.67 -2.57
CA ALA A 349 35.22 -24.86 -1.77
C ALA A 349 36.21 -25.97 -2.12
N THR A 350 36.44 -26.90 -1.17
CA THR A 350 37.27 -28.09 -1.39
C THR A 350 36.49 -29.25 -2.02
N ALA A 351 35.16 -29.21 -1.90
CA ALA A 351 34.23 -30.16 -2.50
C ALA A 351 32.92 -29.46 -2.86
N VAL A 352 32.11 -30.03 -3.73
CA VAL A 352 30.78 -29.52 -4.03
C VAL A 352 29.89 -29.68 -2.78
N PRO A 353 29.40 -28.57 -2.18
CA PRO A 353 28.56 -28.67 -0.99
C PRO A 353 27.21 -29.32 -1.32
N ARG A 354 26.63 -30.04 -0.34
CA ARG A 354 25.25 -30.59 -0.49
C ARG A 354 24.27 -29.45 -0.71
N GLU A 355 23.27 -29.69 -1.57
CA GLU A 355 22.19 -28.76 -1.87
C GLU A 355 22.65 -27.38 -2.42
N PHE A 356 23.88 -27.27 -2.89
CA PHE A 356 24.44 -26.07 -3.47
C PHE A 356 24.49 -26.18 -4.99
N THR A 357 24.00 -25.13 -5.67
CA THR A 357 23.96 -25.04 -7.13
C THR A 357 24.85 -23.92 -7.64
N ALA A 358 25.61 -24.19 -8.67
CA ALA A 358 26.39 -23.19 -9.39
C ALA A 358 26.14 -23.29 -10.89
N LYS A 359 26.13 -22.13 -11.57
CA LYS A 359 26.00 -22.09 -13.04
C LYS A 359 27.20 -22.75 -13.72
N THR A 360 28.37 -22.60 -13.14
CA THR A 360 29.63 -23.19 -13.65
C THR A 360 30.47 -23.71 -12.47
N VAL A 361 31.07 -24.89 -12.63
CA VAL A 361 32.06 -25.42 -11.68
C VAL A 361 33.43 -25.36 -12.39
N ILE A 362 34.39 -24.74 -11.73
CA ILE A 362 35.79 -24.73 -12.16
C ILE A 362 36.59 -25.51 -11.14
N ASP A 363 37.23 -26.55 -11.58
CA ASP A 363 38.05 -27.45 -10.71
C ASP A 363 39.54 -27.14 -10.90
N LEU A 364 40.17 -26.63 -9.85
CA LEU A 364 41.61 -26.35 -9.80
C LEU A 364 42.39 -27.36 -8.98
N ARG A 365 41.76 -28.45 -8.51
CA ARG A 365 42.39 -29.45 -7.64
C ARG A 365 43.51 -30.24 -8.33
N GLU A 366 43.43 -30.34 -9.68
CA GLU A 366 44.39 -31.05 -10.50
C GLU A 366 45.46 -30.13 -11.16
N GLU A 367 45.34 -28.80 -10.96
CA GLU A 367 46.30 -27.82 -11.49
C GLU A 367 47.41 -27.51 -10.46
N GLY A 368 48.01 -28.57 -9.87
CA GLY A 368 49.13 -28.49 -8.93
C GLY A 368 50.50 -28.41 -9.65
#